data_149a07ca7f5ac715562a934dd1272efe
#
_entry.id   149a07ca7f5ac715562a934dd1272efe
#
_cell.length_a   1.000
_cell.length_b   1.000
_cell.length_c   1.000
_cell.angle_alpha   90.00
_cell.angle_beta   90.00
_cell.angle_gamma   90.00
#
_symmetry.space_group_name_H-M   'P 1'
#
loop_
_entity.id
_entity.type
_entity.pdbx_description
1 polymer ?
#
loop_
_entity_poly.entity_id
_entity_poly.type
_entity_poly.pdbx_seq_one_letter_code
_entity_poly.pdbx_strand_id
1 'polypeptide(L)'
;MDQSQAANLKAAFDRDGFVILRDFVPSAQLHEICRRAEAATGKQTRTAGPFTNVTKGLEKLDDYFEEFLNNGAHVPILETLLGKKPEPTTASFFTKNKHAEEVHPHSDAMQGGVIWVALDATDKDNGCLHFLKGSHLRESEFAHLK
;
A
#
# COMPACT_ATOMS: atom_id res chain seq x y z
N MET A 1 -8.13 18.61 -2.82
CA MET A 1 -8.24 18.59 -1.33
C MET A 1 -8.00 19.99 -0.83
N ASP A 2 -8.89 20.54 0.00
CA ASP A 2 -8.70 21.85 0.60
C ASP A 2 -7.75 21.78 1.83
N GLN A 3 -7.33 22.96 2.35
CA GLN A 3 -6.38 23.02 3.46
C GLN A 3 -6.91 22.37 4.76
N SER A 4 -8.20 22.49 5.03
CA SER A 4 -8.81 21.89 6.22
C SER A 4 -8.84 20.38 6.13
N GLN A 5 -9.19 19.84 4.98
CA GLN A 5 -9.14 18.40 4.71
C GLN A 5 -7.71 17.85 4.84
N ALA A 6 -6.73 18.56 4.29
CA ALA A 6 -5.31 18.18 4.39
C ALA A 6 -4.83 18.14 5.85
N ALA A 7 -5.15 19.16 6.64
CA ALA A 7 -4.79 19.23 8.05
C ALA A 7 -5.44 18.10 8.88
N ASN A 8 -6.71 17.81 8.64
CA ASN A 8 -7.44 16.73 9.32
C ASN A 8 -6.85 15.36 8.97
N LEU A 9 -6.51 15.14 7.69
CA LEU A 9 -5.91 13.90 7.23
C LEU A 9 -4.53 13.69 7.87
N LYS A 10 -3.70 14.75 7.88
CA LYS A 10 -2.38 14.74 8.53
C LYS A 10 -2.49 14.43 10.03
N ALA A 11 -3.40 15.11 10.74
CA ALA A 11 -3.60 14.89 12.17
C ALA A 11 -4.07 13.44 12.48
N ALA A 12 -4.93 12.87 11.63
CA ALA A 12 -5.34 11.48 11.75
C ALA A 12 -4.16 10.52 11.52
N PHE A 13 -3.34 10.77 10.50
CA PHE A 13 -2.14 9.98 10.21
C PHE A 13 -1.12 10.04 11.35
N ASP A 14 -0.82 11.22 11.86
CA ASP A 14 0.13 11.42 12.97
C ASP A 14 -0.32 10.73 14.26
N ARG A 15 -1.62 10.68 14.50
CA ARG A 15 -2.19 10.02 15.67
C ARG A 15 -2.27 8.49 15.51
N ASP A 16 -2.73 8.02 14.37
CA ASP A 16 -3.13 6.63 14.16
C ASP A 16 -2.09 5.78 13.42
N GLY A 17 -1.20 6.41 12.66
CA GLY A 17 -0.18 5.76 11.83
C GLY A 17 -0.68 5.31 10.45
N PHE A 18 -1.94 5.48 10.17
CA PHE A 18 -2.56 5.19 8.88
C PHE A 18 -3.80 6.05 8.63
N VAL A 19 -4.19 6.13 7.38
CA VAL A 19 -5.47 6.72 6.95
C VAL A 19 -6.11 5.83 5.89
N ILE A 20 -7.44 5.85 5.81
CA ILE A 20 -8.19 5.13 4.78
C ILE A 20 -8.89 6.16 3.90
N LEU A 21 -8.59 6.12 2.62
CA LEU A 21 -9.21 6.94 1.60
C LEU A 21 -10.22 6.09 0.83
N ARG A 22 -11.51 6.25 1.15
CA ARG A 22 -12.57 5.52 0.46
C ARG A 22 -12.87 6.17 -0.88
N ASP A 23 -13.17 5.33 -1.88
CA ASP A 23 -13.53 5.77 -3.24
C ASP A 23 -12.50 6.72 -3.90
N PHE A 24 -11.25 6.61 -3.46
CA PHE A 24 -10.16 7.48 -3.89
C PHE A 24 -9.69 7.19 -5.32
N VAL A 25 -9.62 5.92 -5.68
CA VAL A 25 -9.25 5.49 -7.04
C VAL A 25 -10.53 5.19 -7.80
N PRO A 26 -10.80 5.87 -8.93
CA PRO A 26 -11.99 5.60 -9.73
C PRO A 26 -12.07 4.15 -10.21
N SER A 27 -13.27 3.57 -10.28
CA SER A 27 -13.47 2.17 -10.67
C SER A 27 -12.84 1.80 -12.01
N ALA A 28 -12.89 2.69 -13.00
CA ALA A 28 -12.25 2.47 -14.29
C ALA A 28 -10.72 2.33 -14.16
N GLN A 29 -10.12 3.12 -13.27
CA GLN A 29 -8.69 3.05 -12.99
C GLN A 29 -8.34 1.79 -12.20
N LEU A 30 -9.18 1.37 -11.24
CA LEU A 30 -9.00 0.10 -10.52
C LEU A 30 -9.00 -1.09 -11.49
N HIS A 31 -9.94 -1.14 -12.42
CA HIS A 31 -10.00 -2.18 -13.44
C HIS A 31 -8.74 -2.20 -14.32
N GLU A 32 -8.23 -1.05 -14.72
CA GLU A 32 -7.01 -0.96 -15.53
C GLU A 32 -5.76 -1.39 -14.75
N ILE A 33 -5.65 -0.98 -13.48
CA ILE A 33 -4.57 -1.43 -12.58
C ILE A 33 -4.60 -2.96 -12.47
N CYS A 34 -5.76 -3.55 -12.17
CA CYS A 34 -5.92 -4.99 -12.01
C CYS A 34 -5.51 -5.74 -13.29
N ARG A 35 -6.07 -5.37 -14.43
CA ARG A 35 -5.78 -5.97 -15.73
C ARG A 35 -4.29 -5.95 -16.08
N ARG A 36 -3.60 -4.83 -15.84
CA ARG A 36 -2.16 -4.70 -16.12
C ARG A 36 -1.31 -5.47 -15.13
N ALA A 37 -1.67 -5.45 -13.85
CA ALA A 37 -0.96 -6.19 -12.81
C ALA A 37 -1.08 -7.71 -13.05
N GLU A 38 -2.26 -8.21 -13.42
CA GLU A 38 -2.46 -9.62 -13.81
C GLU A 38 -1.62 -10.00 -15.04
N ALA A 39 -1.57 -9.14 -16.05
CA ALA A 39 -0.72 -9.37 -17.24
C ALA A 39 0.79 -9.40 -16.91
N ALA A 40 1.21 -8.76 -15.83
CA ALA A 40 2.58 -8.77 -15.34
C ALA A 40 2.89 -9.98 -14.43
N THR A 41 1.86 -10.67 -13.93
CA THR A 41 2.02 -11.84 -13.05
C THR A 41 2.83 -12.94 -13.71
N GLY A 42 3.80 -13.50 -12.99
CA GLY A 42 4.71 -14.52 -13.51
C GLY A 42 5.98 -13.99 -14.15
N LYS A 43 6.05 -12.70 -14.47
CA LYS A 43 7.28 -12.08 -15.00
C LYS A 43 8.35 -11.88 -13.91
N GLN A 44 7.90 -11.58 -12.69
CA GLN A 44 8.75 -11.47 -11.49
C GLN A 44 7.98 -11.97 -10.26
N THR A 45 7.84 -13.26 -10.09
CA THR A 45 7.10 -13.84 -8.97
C THR A 45 8.07 -14.44 -7.94
N ARG A 46 7.85 -14.17 -6.67
CA ARG A 46 8.54 -14.86 -5.58
C ARG A 46 7.88 -16.21 -5.31
N THR A 47 8.69 -17.19 -4.98
CA THR A 47 8.26 -18.59 -4.89
C THR A 47 8.28 -19.19 -3.48
N ALA A 48 8.48 -18.39 -2.42
CA ALA A 48 8.59 -18.92 -1.06
C ALA A 48 7.92 -18.03 -0.01
N GLY A 49 7.38 -18.65 1.04
CA GLY A 49 6.76 -18.03 2.20
C GLY A 49 5.39 -17.37 1.91
N PRO A 50 4.88 -16.53 2.83
CA PRO A 50 3.56 -15.90 2.71
C PRO A 50 3.46 -14.92 1.53
N PHE A 51 4.57 -14.64 0.85
CA PHE A 51 4.68 -13.76 -0.31
C PHE A 51 4.86 -14.52 -1.62
N THR A 52 4.40 -15.76 -1.71
CA THR A 52 4.50 -16.57 -2.94
C THR A 52 3.79 -15.96 -4.14
N ASN A 53 2.74 -15.20 -3.89
CA ASN A 53 1.89 -14.58 -4.93
C ASN A 53 2.11 -13.07 -5.00
N VAL A 54 3.37 -12.64 -5.02
CA VAL A 54 3.74 -11.23 -5.14
C VAL A 54 4.54 -11.00 -6.40
N THR A 55 4.03 -10.15 -7.29
CA THR A 55 4.80 -9.60 -8.41
C THR A 55 5.34 -8.24 -7.99
N LYS A 56 6.66 -8.11 -7.91
CA LYS A 56 7.35 -6.86 -7.54
C LYS A 56 7.92 -6.16 -8.77
N GLY A 57 8.10 -4.84 -8.66
CA GLY A 57 8.75 -4.05 -9.70
C GLY A 57 7.84 -3.84 -10.91
N LEU A 58 6.54 -3.64 -10.69
CA LEU A 58 5.58 -3.37 -11.76
C LEU A 58 5.98 -2.17 -12.60
N GLU A 59 6.61 -1.15 -11.99
CA GLU A 59 7.13 0.05 -12.64
C GLU A 59 8.22 -0.25 -13.69
N LYS A 60 8.87 -1.43 -13.59
CA LYS A 60 9.89 -1.90 -14.55
C LYS A 60 9.30 -2.79 -15.65
N LEU A 61 8.05 -3.19 -15.49
CA LEU A 61 7.37 -4.12 -16.38
C LEU A 61 6.36 -3.43 -17.30
N ASP A 62 5.84 -2.27 -16.88
CA ASP A 62 4.83 -1.51 -17.60
C ASP A 62 4.92 -0.02 -17.17
N ASP A 63 5.16 0.87 -18.12
CA ASP A 63 5.29 2.32 -17.94
C ASP A 63 4.08 2.96 -17.25
N TYR A 64 2.91 2.33 -17.34
CA TYR A 64 1.73 2.75 -16.61
C TYR A 64 1.96 2.78 -15.09
N PHE A 65 2.64 1.76 -14.57
CA PHE A 65 2.94 1.70 -13.14
C PHE A 65 4.06 2.66 -12.75
N GLU A 66 5.01 2.93 -13.64
CA GLU A 66 6.00 3.97 -13.42
C GLU A 66 5.33 5.34 -13.30
N GLU A 67 4.45 5.67 -14.23
CA GLU A 67 3.68 6.92 -14.19
C GLU A 67 2.75 6.99 -12.97
N PHE A 68 2.01 5.91 -12.69
CA PHE A 68 1.14 5.85 -11.52
C PHE A 68 1.92 6.04 -10.20
N LEU A 69 3.06 5.38 -10.06
CA LEU A 69 3.91 5.43 -8.87
C LEU A 69 4.48 6.85 -8.62
N ASN A 70 4.90 7.53 -9.68
CA ASN A 70 5.57 8.83 -9.58
C ASN A 70 4.62 10.03 -9.61
N ASN A 71 3.50 9.94 -10.32
CA ASN A 71 2.62 11.07 -10.62
C ASN A 71 1.14 10.81 -10.31
N GLY A 72 0.80 9.65 -9.75
CA GLY A 72 -0.58 9.32 -9.39
C GLY A 72 -1.17 10.28 -8.36
N ALA A 73 -2.51 10.36 -8.30
CA ALA A 73 -3.25 11.25 -7.40
C ALA A 73 -2.92 11.06 -5.90
N HIS A 74 -2.31 9.94 -5.53
CA HIS A 74 -1.85 9.64 -4.18
C HIS A 74 -0.56 10.40 -3.79
N VAL A 75 0.27 10.82 -4.76
CA VAL A 75 1.57 11.46 -4.48
C VAL A 75 1.42 12.74 -3.65
N PRO A 76 0.56 13.71 -4.01
CA PRO A 76 0.36 14.92 -3.19
C PRO A 76 -0.25 14.61 -1.81
N ILE A 77 -0.98 13.50 -1.66
CA ILE A 77 -1.48 13.06 -0.36
C ILE A 77 -0.33 12.57 0.50
N LEU A 78 0.55 11.73 -0.05
CA LEU A 78 1.76 11.29 0.65
C LEU A 78 2.64 12.46 1.06
N GLU A 79 2.85 13.43 0.17
CA GLU A 79 3.61 14.64 0.49
C GLU A 79 3.01 15.38 1.69
N THR A 80 1.69 15.50 1.73
CA THR A 80 0.96 16.08 2.87
C THR A 80 1.18 15.28 4.14
N LEU A 81 1.05 13.95 4.09
CA LEU A 81 1.16 13.08 5.26
C LEU A 81 2.59 13.01 5.80
N LEU A 82 3.58 12.94 4.91
CA LEU A 82 5.00 12.81 5.28
C LEU A 82 5.66 14.16 5.57
N GLY A 83 5.05 15.27 5.16
CA GLY A 83 5.64 16.62 5.27
C GLY A 83 6.84 16.85 4.35
N LYS A 84 7.06 15.97 3.40
CA LYS A 84 8.13 16.05 2.40
C LYS A 84 7.72 15.31 1.12
N LYS A 85 8.33 15.67 0.00
CA LYS A 85 8.11 14.95 -1.26
C LYS A 85 8.52 13.49 -1.10
N PRO A 86 7.63 12.53 -1.42
CA PRO A 86 7.97 11.12 -1.37
C PRO A 86 8.95 10.74 -2.47
N GLU A 87 9.83 9.78 -2.18
CA GLU A 87 10.69 9.13 -3.17
C GLU A 87 10.16 7.72 -3.39
N PRO A 88 9.44 7.46 -4.48
CA PRO A 88 8.88 6.15 -4.77
C PRO A 88 9.97 5.10 -4.94
N THR A 89 9.76 3.91 -4.40
CA THR A 89 10.73 2.83 -4.48
C THR A 89 10.28 1.70 -5.41
N THR A 90 9.05 1.22 -5.27
CA THR A 90 8.54 0.12 -6.09
C THR A 90 7.03 -0.01 -5.98
N ALA A 91 6.42 -0.50 -7.05
CA ALA A 91 5.04 -0.97 -7.07
C ALA A 91 5.00 -2.50 -7.06
N SER A 92 4.08 -3.07 -6.30
CA SER A 92 3.93 -4.52 -6.17
C SER A 92 2.46 -4.92 -6.25
N PHE A 93 2.20 -6.07 -6.85
CA PHE A 93 0.88 -6.70 -6.91
C PHE A 93 0.85 -7.94 -6.02
N PHE A 94 -0.11 -7.99 -5.12
CA PHE A 94 -0.31 -9.08 -4.19
C PHE A 94 -1.60 -9.81 -4.52
N THR A 95 -1.51 -11.13 -4.67
CA THR A 95 -2.67 -11.99 -4.81
C THR A 95 -2.79 -12.88 -3.57
N LYS A 96 -3.92 -12.88 -2.89
CA LYS A 96 -4.23 -13.83 -1.82
C LYS A 96 -5.11 -14.94 -2.37
N ASN A 97 -4.52 -16.09 -2.60
CA ASN A 97 -5.24 -17.29 -3.00
C ASN A 97 -5.96 -17.92 -1.81
N LYS A 98 -6.97 -18.74 -2.10
CA LYS A 98 -7.64 -19.55 -1.08
C LYS A 98 -6.59 -20.39 -0.31
N HIS A 99 -6.65 -20.35 1.01
CA HIS A 99 -5.69 -20.99 1.91
C HIS A 99 -4.26 -20.41 1.88
N ALA A 100 -4.08 -19.17 1.40
CA ALA A 100 -2.81 -18.49 1.55
C ALA A 100 -2.46 -18.30 3.03
N GLU A 101 -1.17 -18.41 3.34
CA GLU A 101 -0.67 -18.16 4.69
C GLU A 101 -0.95 -16.74 5.15
N GLU A 102 -1.15 -16.59 6.44
CA GLU A 102 -1.28 -15.26 7.08
C GLU A 102 0.08 -14.55 7.08
N VAL A 103 0.07 -13.27 6.78
CA VAL A 103 1.23 -12.40 7.01
C VAL A 103 1.18 -11.96 8.47
N HIS A 104 2.14 -12.44 9.26
CA HIS A 104 2.21 -12.13 10.68
C HIS A 104 2.36 -10.60 10.92
N PRO A 105 1.91 -10.10 12.07
CA PRO A 105 2.15 -8.72 12.47
C PRO A 105 3.63 -8.37 12.36
N HIS A 106 3.93 -7.29 11.68
CA HIS A 106 5.30 -6.79 11.48
C HIS A 106 5.31 -5.27 11.34
N SER A 107 6.49 -4.70 11.42
CA SER A 107 6.74 -3.30 11.10
C SER A 107 7.72 -3.24 9.94
N ASP A 108 7.38 -2.46 8.93
CA ASP A 108 8.25 -2.25 7.77
C ASP A 108 9.46 -1.34 8.07
N ALA A 109 9.83 -1.11 9.29
CA ALA A 109 11.06 -0.47 9.77
C ALA A 109 11.63 0.65 8.86
N MET A 110 10.78 1.39 8.16
CA MET A 110 11.17 2.33 7.12
C MET A 110 10.79 3.76 7.49
N GLN A 111 11.66 4.69 7.15
CA GLN A 111 11.31 6.12 7.17
C GLN A 111 10.49 6.46 5.92
N GLY A 112 9.26 5.96 5.85
CA GLY A 112 8.42 6.15 4.69
C GLY A 112 6.99 5.74 4.93
N GLY A 113 6.28 5.49 3.85
CA GLY A 113 4.91 5.02 3.87
C GLY A 113 4.64 4.02 2.76
N VAL A 114 3.67 3.16 2.98
CA VAL A 114 3.14 2.24 1.98
C VAL A 114 1.74 2.68 1.62
N ILE A 115 1.44 2.68 0.32
CA ILE A 115 0.08 2.84 -0.17
C ILE A 115 -0.43 1.46 -0.56
N TRP A 116 -1.53 1.08 0.05
CA TRP A 116 -2.24 -0.13 -0.30
C TRP A 116 -3.52 0.23 -1.05
N VAL A 117 -3.64 -0.27 -2.27
CA VAL A 117 -4.84 -0.12 -3.09
C VAL A 117 -5.57 -1.46 -3.11
N ALA A 118 -6.76 -1.51 -2.51
CA ALA A 118 -7.62 -2.69 -2.59
C ALA A 118 -8.22 -2.77 -4.01
N LEU A 119 -7.89 -3.82 -4.74
CA LEU A 119 -8.39 -4.08 -6.09
C LEU A 119 -9.68 -4.92 -6.06
N ASP A 120 -9.87 -5.69 -5.00
CA ASP A 120 -11.09 -6.47 -4.71
C ASP A 120 -11.73 -5.99 -3.41
N ALA A 121 -12.97 -6.35 -3.18
CA ALA A 121 -13.62 -6.13 -1.89
C ALA A 121 -12.92 -6.96 -0.80
N THR A 122 -12.36 -6.28 0.20
CA THR A 122 -11.61 -6.92 1.29
C THR A 122 -12.30 -6.71 2.63
N ASP A 123 -12.37 -7.78 3.42
CA ASP A 123 -12.88 -7.78 4.78
C ASP A 123 -12.05 -8.71 5.67
N LYS A 124 -12.43 -8.85 6.95
CA LYS A 124 -11.73 -9.71 7.91
C LYS A 124 -11.73 -11.20 7.56
N ASP A 125 -12.66 -11.64 6.72
CA ASP A 125 -12.84 -13.05 6.38
C ASP A 125 -12.08 -13.43 5.10
N ASN A 126 -11.58 -12.44 4.34
CA ASN A 126 -10.87 -12.65 3.08
C ASN A 126 -9.47 -12.02 3.00
N GLY A 127 -8.92 -11.62 4.14
CA GLY A 127 -7.50 -11.23 4.25
C GLY A 127 -7.23 -9.73 4.05
N CYS A 128 -8.11 -8.86 4.51
CA CYS A 128 -7.83 -7.43 4.57
C CYS A 128 -6.61 -7.11 5.45
N LEU A 129 -6.06 -5.91 5.29
CA LEU A 129 -5.03 -5.41 6.20
C LEU A 129 -5.60 -5.09 7.58
N HIS A 130 -4.80 -5.36 8.60
CA HIS A 130 -5.05 -4.99 9.98
C HIS A 130 -3.95 -4.05 10.45
N PHE A 131 -4.32 -2.93 11.07
CA PHE A 131 -3.38 -1.95 11.59
C PHE A 131 -3.56 -1.80 13.10
N LEU A 132 -2.46 -1.83 13.84
CA LEU A 132 -2.47 -1.50 15.25
C LEU A 132 -2.32 0.01 15.41
N LYS A 133 -3.42 0.65 15.79
CA LYS A 133 -3.54 2.10 15.91
C LYS A 133 -2.49 2.70 16.83
N GLY A 134 -1.75 3.70 16.36
CA GLY A 134 -0.72 4.39 17.12
C GLY A 134 0.55 3.58 17.38
N SER A 135 0.74 2.41 16.73
CA SER A 135 1.93 1.58 16.94
C SER A 135 3.22 2.26 16.48
N HIS A 136 3.17 3.11 15.47
CA HIS A 136 4.32 3.90 14.99
C HIS A 136 4.88 4.87 16.03
N LEU A 137 4.09 5.26 17.03
CA LEU A 137 4.55 6.09 18.16
C LEU A 137 5.19 5.25 19.28
N ARG A 138 5.17 3.93 19.17
CA ARG A 138 5.60 2.97 20.18
C ARG A 138 6.50 1.89 19.60
N GLU A 139 7.36 2.26 18.64
CA GLU A 139 8.21 1.32 17.90
C GLU A 139 9.07 0.42 18.80
N SER A 140 9.53 0.93 19.94
CA SER A 140 10.35 0.15 20.89
C SER A 140 9.56 -1.03 21.50
N GLU A 141 8.25 -0.90 21.68
CA GLU A 141 7.39 -1.97 22.21
C GLU A 141 7.24 -3.12 21.19
N PHE A 142 7.37 -2.81 19.90
CA PHE A 142 7.15 -3.73 18.79
C PHE A 142 8.45 -4.12 18.06
N ALA A 143 9.62 -3.79 18.63
CA ALA A 143 10.91 -4.07 17.98
C ALA A 143 11.13 -5.56 17.66
N HIS A 144 10.46 -6.47 18.38
CA HIS A 144 10.50 -7.92 18.15
C HIS A 144 9.71 -8.38 16.91
N LEU A 145 8.91 -7.50 16.31
CA LEU A 145 8.12 -7.77 15.10
C LEU A 145 8.84 -7.36 13.79
N LYS A 146 10.10 -6.96 13.88
CA LYS A 146 10.91 -6.55 12.71
C LYS A 146 11.55 -7.73 12.00
#